data_b3926cccacd307b89f04bc41918e55dd
#
_entry.id   b3926cccacd307b89f04bc41918e55dd
#
_cell.length_a   1.000
_cell.length_b   1.000
_cell.length_c   1.000
_cell.angle_alpha   90.00
_cell.angle_beta   90.00
_cell.angle_gamma   90.00
#
_symmetry.space_group_name_H-M   'P 1'
#
loop_
_entity.id
_entity.type
_entity.pdbx_description
1 polymer ?
#
loop_
_entity_poly.entity_id
_entity_poly.type
_entity_poly.pdbx_seq_one_letter_code
_entity_poly.pdbx_strand_id
1 'polypeptide(L)'
;MKTYVFLADGFEILETFAPVDVLKRCGAEVVTVSTEKDFFVASSQKNIVKADVMLSDIDYKTADLVIIPGGYPGYVNLRENKEVVDIVKYFLDNDKYVASICGGPTIFSYNNLANGTKLTGHSS
;
A
#
# COMPACT_ATOMS: atom_id res chain seq x y z
N MET A 1 5.39 -13.69 9.12
CA MET A 1 5.10 -12.24 8.98
C MET A 1 3.90 -12.06 8.07
N LYS A 2 2.95 -11.24 8.49
CA LYS A 2 1.76 -10.96 7.69
C LYS A 2 1.85 -9.57 7.08
N THR A 3 1.61 -9.47 5.77
CA THR A 3 1.78 -8.24 5.00
C THR A 3 0.52 -7.93 4.21
N TYR A 4 0.05 -6.69 4.27
CA TYR A 4 -0.98 -6.18 3.39
C TYR A 4 -0.37 -5.27 2.33
N VAL A 5 -0.81 -5.44 1.08
CA VAL A 5 -0.42 -4.58 -0.04
C VAL A 5 -1.67 -3.88 -0.54
N PHE A 6 -1.71 -2.56 -0.44
CA PHE A 6 -2.89 -1.79 -0.84
C PHE A 6 -2.88 -1.52 -2.34
N LEU A 7 -3.98 -1.87 -3.00
CA LEU A 7 -4.17 -1.64 -4.43
C LEU A 7 -5.25 -0.58 -4.64
N ALA A 8 -4.91 0.47 -5.35
CA ALA A 8 -5.85 1.47 -5.83
C ALA A 8 -5.72 1.60 -7.34
N ASP A 9 -6.78 2.02 -8.03
CA ASP A 9 -6.72 2.22 -9.47
C ASP A 9 -5.55 3.13 -9.84
N GLY A 10 -4.73 2.67 -10.78
CA GLY A 10 -3.54 3.37 -11.20
C GLY A 10 -2.25 2.89 -10.54
N PHE A 11 -2.28 1.80 -9.77
CA PHE A 11 -1.06 1.25 -9.17
C PHE A 11 -0.07 0.76 -10.25
N GLU A 12 1.22 0.73 -9.91
CA GLU A 12 2.25 0.23 -10.82
C GLU A 12 2.49 -1.26 -10.58
N ILE A 13 2.37 -2.08 -11.64
CA ILE A 13 2.41 -3.55 -11.54
C ILE A 13 3.74 -4.06 -10.98
N LEU A 14 4.85 -3.59 -11.52
CA LEU A 14 6.15 -4.11 -11.10
C LEU A 14 6.50 -3.73 -9.66
N GLU A 15 6.23 -2.48 -9.29
CA GLU A 15 6.50 -1.99 -7.92
C GLU A 15 5.63 -2.71 -6.88
N THR A 16 4.47 -3.17 -7.31
CA THR A 16 3.53 -3.87 -6.43
C THR A 16 3.89 -5.35 -6.32
N PHE A 17 4.05 -6.03 -7.47
CA PHE A 17 4.13 -7.49 -7.47
C PHE A 17 5.55 -8.04 -7.36
N ALA A 18 6.59 -7.24 -7.58
CA ALA A 18 7.94 -7.69 -7.26
C ALA A 18 8.11 -7.96 -5.77
N PRO A 19 7.75 -7.04 -4.85
CA PRO A 19 7.77 -7.36 -3.43
C PRO A 19 6.84 -8.49 -3.03
N VAL A 20 5.64 -8.57 -3.63
CA VAL A 20 4.68 -9.64 -3.33
C VAL A 20 5.29 -11.00 -3.64
N ASP A 21 5.87 -11.14 -4.83
CA ASP A 21 6.48 -12.40 -5.25
C ASP A 21 7.65 -12.78 -4.34
N VAL A 22 8.56 -11.84 -4.08
CA VAL A 22 9.72 -12.09 -3.23
C VAL A 22 9.32 -12.49 -1.82
N LEU A 23 8.39 -11.76 -1.21
CA LEU A 23 7.95 -12.04 0.16
C LEU A 23 7.26 -13.39 0.26
N LYS A 24 6.42 -13.75 -0.71
CA LYS A 24 5.77 -15.07 -0.73
C LYS A 24 6.80 -16.19 -0.84
N ARG A 25 7.83 -16.01 -1.68
CA ARG A 25 8.92 -16.99 -1.82
C ARG A 25 9.71 -17.15 -0.52
N CYS A 26 9.78 -16.12 0.29
CA CYS A 26 10.44 -16.15 1.59
C CYS A 26 9.56 -16.68 2.72
N GLY A 27 8.33 -17.10 2.42
CA GLY A 27 7.43 -17.70 3.41
C GLY A 27 6.52 -16.71 4.13
N ALA A 28 6.50 -15.44 3.74
CA ALA A 28 5.58 -14.46 4.34
C ALA A 28 4.15 -14.68 3.84
N GLU A 29 3.19 -14.40 4.70
CA GLU A 29 1.79 -14.31 4.30
C GLU A 29 1.56 -12.92 3.70
N VAL A 30 1.28 -12.85 2.39
CA VAL A 30 1.08 -11.59 1.69
C VAL A 30 -0.33 -11.55 1.12
N VAL A 31 -1.09 -10.52 1.48
CA VAL A 31 -2.48 -10.36 1.08
C VAL A 31 -2.62 -9.04 0.33
N THR A 32 -3.14 -9.10 -0.89
CA THR A 32 -3.45 -7.89 -1.66
C THR A 32 -4.84 -7.39 -1.27
N VAL A 33 -4.95 -6.08 -1.10
CA VAL A 33 -6.16 -5.44 -0.56
C VAL A 33 -6.67 -4.41 -1.54
N SER A 34 -7.91 -4.57 -2.01
CA SER A 34 -8.55 -3.55 -2.84
C SER A 34 -9.03 -2.39 -1.98
N THR A 35 -8.64 -1.19 -2.36
CA THR A 35 -9.15 0.05 -1.75
C THR A 35 -10.28 0.66 -2.58
N GLU A 36 -10.67 -0.02 -3.66
CA GLU A 36 -11.75 0.40 -4.54
C GLU A 36 -13.08 -0.26 -4.12
N LYS A 37 -14.12 -0.08 -4.94
CA LYS A 37 -15.45 -0.61 -4.64
C LYS A 37 -15.59 -2.09 -4.96
N ASP A 38 -14.61 -2.67 -5.66
CA ASP A 38 -14.64 -4.01 -6.21
C ASP A 38 -13.29 -4.70 -5.94
N PHE A 39 -13.28 -6.03 -5.99
CA PHE A 39 -12.04 -6.80 -5.92
C PHE A 39 -11.10 -6.52 -7.11
N PHE A 40 -11.63 -6.09 -8.25
CA PHE A 40 -10.82 -5.83 -9.44
C PHE A 40 -10.29 -4.42 -9.42
N VAL A 41 -8.97 -4.30 -9.56
CA VAL A 41 -8.25 -3.03 -9.53
C VAL A 41 -7.42 -2.91 -10.79
N ALA A 42 -7.48 -1.76 -11.45
CA ALA A 42 -6.75 -1.52 -12.69
C ALA A 42 -5.39 -0.88 -12.41
N SER A 43 -4.34 -1.44 -13.00
CA SER A 43 -3.01 -0.84 -12.91
C SER A 43 -2.92 0.44 -13.76
N SER A 44 -1.81 1.15 -13.64
CA SER A 44 -1.55 2.36 -14.43
C SER A 44 -1.58 2.08 -15.93
N GLN A 45 -1.23 0.87 -16.35
CA GLN A 45 -1.25 0.45 -17.76
C GLN A 45 -2.51 -0.36 -18.11
N LYS A 46 -3.55 -0.27 -17.27
CA LYS A 46 -4.87 -0.87 -17.50
C LYS A 46 -4.91 -2.40 -17.42
N ASN A 47 -3.94 -3.01 -16.76
CA ASN A 47 -4.02 -4.43 -16.43
C ASN A 47 -4.94 -4.62 -15.21
N ILE A 48 -5.91 -5.52 -15.33
CA ILE A 48 -6.87 -5.77 -14.25
C ILE A 48 -6.34 -6.87 -13.34
N VAL A 49 -6.28 -6.58 -12.06
CA VAL A 49 -5.84 -7.54 -11.04
C VAL A 49 -6.97 -7.74 -10.05
N LYS A 50 -7.21 -8.98 -9.66
CA LYS A 50 -8.16 -9.28 -8.59
C LYS A 50 -7.42 -9.30 -7.26
N ALA A 51 -7.82 -8.41 -6.35
CA ALA A 51 -7.27 -8.41 -5.00
C ALA A 51 -7.78 -9.61 -4.20
N ASP A 52 -7.01 -10.01 -3.21
CA ASP A 52 -7.39 -11.13 -2.35
C ASP A 52 -8.56 -10.79 -1.45
N VAL A 53 -8.60 -9.57 -0.93
CA VAL A 53 -9.64 -9.10 0.00
C VAL A 53 -9.97 -7.65 -0.25
N MET A 54 -11.08 -7.20 0.36
CA MET A 54 -11.47 -5.79 0.36
C MET A 54 -10.91 -5.10 1.60
N LEU A 55 -10.69 -3.79 1.51
CA LEU A 55 -10.19 -3.00 2.63
C LEU A 55 -11.10 -3.10 3.87
N SER A 56 -12.41 -3.17 3.65
CA SER A 56 -13.38 -3.28 4.75
C SER A 56 -13.31 -4.62 5.49
N ASP A 57 -12.66 -5.63 4.92
CA ASP A 57 -12.63 -7.00 5.47
C ASP A 57 -11.35 -7.34 6.21
N ILE A 58 -10.37 -6.43 6.26
CA ILE A 58 -9.09 -6.74 6.89
C ILE A 58 -9.08 -6.41 8.38
N ASP A 59 -8.33 -7.22 9.13
CA ASP A 59 -7.95 -6.88 10.50
C ASP A 59 -6.48 -6.44 10.47
N TYR A 60 -6.27 -5.15 10.22
CA TYR A 60 -4.93 -4.61 10.02
C TYR A 60 -4.06 -4.70 11.28
N LYS A 61 -4.67 -4.83 12.45
CA LYS A 61 -3.93 -4.91 13.71
C LYS A 61 -3.13 -6.21 13.84
N THR A 62 -3.49 -7.24 13.09
CA THR A 62 -2.79 -8.53 13.10
C THR A 62 -1.61 -8.57 12.14
N ALA A 63 -1.45 -7.57 11.28
CA ALA A 63 -0.36 -7.54 10.31
C ALA A 63 0.89 -6.86 10.87
N ASP A 64 2.02 -7.15 10.24
CA ASP A 64 3.34 -6.64 10.64
C ASP A 64 3.84 -5.55 9.69
N LEU A 65 3.39 -5.58 8.45
CA LEU A 65 3.87 -4.71 7.38
C LEU A 65 2.72 -4.31 6.47
N VAL A 66 2.69 -3.05 6.05
CA VAL A 66 1.86 -2.61 4.92
C VAL A 66 2.76 -2.05 3.83
N ILE A 67 2.39 -2.30 2.58
CA ILE A 67 3.13 -1.82 1.41
C ILE A 67 2.25 -0.85 0.64
N ILE A 68 2.80 0.33 0.37
CA ILE A 68 2.16 1.41 -0.39
C ILE A 68 2.87 1.50 -1.73
N PRO A 69 2.31 0.95 -2.82
CA PRO A 69 2.93 1.01 -4.13
C PRO A 69 2.87 2.41 -4.73
N GLY A 70 3.72 2.64 -5.73
CA GLY A 70 3.64 3.81 -6.57
C GLY A 70 2.68 3.62 -7.72
N GLY A 71 2.86 4.44 -8.76
CA GLY A 71 2.01 4.46 -9.94
C GLY A 71 0.96 5.54 -9.85
N TYR A 72 0.81 6.29 -10.95
CA TYR A 72 -0.16 7.39 -10.99
C TYR A 72 -1.44 6.92 -11.72
N PRO A 73 -2.64 7.21 -11.23
CA PRO A 73 -2.95 7.96 -10.01
C PRO A 73 -3.08 7.09 -8.74
N GLY A 74 -2.56 5.86 -8.74
CA GLY A 74 -2.68 4.94 -7.61
C GLY A 74 -2.22 5.55 -6.29
N TYR A 75 -1.01 6.15 -6.26
CA TYR A 75 -0.50 6.73 -5.03
C TYR A 75 -1.32 7.94 -4.56
N VAL A 76 -1.93 8.67 -5.50
CA VAL A 76 -2.84 9.77 -5.16
C VAL A 76 -4.10 9.22 -4.50
N ASN A 77 -4.67 8.17 -5.09
CA ASN A 77 -5.86 7.54 -4.54
C ASN A 77 -5.62 6.96 -3.14
N LEU A 78 -4.43 6.40 -2.90
CA LEU A 78 -4.09 5.86 -1.58
C LEU A 78 -3.90 6.98 -0.55
N ARG A 79 -3.16 8.02 -0.88
CA ARG A 79 -2.90 9.10 0.08
C ARG A 79 -4.13 9.92 0.42
N GLU A 80 -5.16 9.89 -0.42
CA GLU A 80 -6.43 10.58 -0.19
C GLU A 80 -7.48 9.65 0.44
N ASN A 81 -7.20 8.35 0.59
CA ASN A 81 -8.13 7.41 1.20
C ASN A 81 -7.94 7.43 2.72
N LYS A 82 -8.95 7.93 3.43
CA LYS A 82 -8.87 8.11 4.87
C LYS A 82 -8.61 6.81 5.62
N GLU A 83 -9.24 5.71 5.22
CA GLU A 83 -9.04 4.42 5.88
C GLU A 83 -7.60 3.93 5.73
N VAL A 84 -7.02 4.08 4.53
CA VAL A 84 -5.62 3.72 4.28
C VAL A 84 -4.70 4.58 5.16
N VAL A 85 -4.94 5.88 5.20
CA VAL A 85 -4.15 6.81 6.01
C VAL A 85 -4.22 6.45 7.49
N ASP A 86 -5.42 6.13 7.99
CA ASP A 86 -5.60 5.74 9.39
C ASP A 86 -4.83 4.45 9.72
N ILE A 87 -4.80 3.49 8.80
CA ILE A 87 -4.05 2.25 8.98
C ILE A 87 -2.54 2.52 8.99
N VAL A 88 -2.05 3.34 8.07
CA VAL A 88 -0.64 3.73 8.03
C VAL A 88 -0.24 4.41 9.34
N LYS A 89 -1.06 5.33 9.81
CA LYS A 89 -0.83 6.01 11.08
C LYS A 89 -0.77 5.02 12.24
N TYR A 90 -1.69 4.07 12.29
CA TYR A 90 -1.68 3.02 13.32
C TYR A 90 -0.37 2.23 13.30
N PHE A 91 0.11 1.87 12.11
CA PHE A 91 1.37 1.12 11.96
C PHE A 91 2.56 1.93 12.46
N LEU A 92 2.62 3.21 12.14
CA LEU A 92 3.69 4.10 12.62
C LEU A 92 3.64 4.27 14.14
N ASP A 93 2.45 4.43 14.70
CA ASP A 93 2.28 4.66 16.14
C ASP A 93 2.56 3.40 16.98
N ASN A 94 2.54 2.22 16.37
CA ASN A 94 2.69 0.94 17.07
C ASN A 94 3.98 0.20 16.67
N ASP A 95 4.97 0.92 16.17
CA ASP A 95 6.29 0.39 15.78
C ASP A 95 6.21 -0.76 14.78
N LYS A 96 5.19 -0.75 13.93
CA LYS A 96 5.07 -1.69 12.82
C LYS A 96 5.70 -1.08 11.56
N TYR A 97 5.86 -1.91 10.53
CA TYR A 97 6.59 -1.50 9.33
C TYR A 97 5.67 -0.99 8.25
N VAL A 98 6.09 0.09 7.58
CA VAL A 98 5.43 0.63 6.39
C VAL A 98 6.50 0.75 5.30
N ALA A 99 6.28 0.07 4.17
CA ALA A 99 7.16 0.18 3.01
C ALA A 99 6.42 0.91 1.90
N SER A 100 7.12 1.78 1.20
CA SER A 100 6.56 2.55 0.09
C SER A 100 7.63 2.82 -0.95
N ILE A 101 7.18 3.03 -2.20
CA ILE A 101 8.11 3.23 -3.31
C ILE A 101 7.55 4.28 -4.28
N CYS A 102 8.45 4.95 -4.99
CA CYS A 102 8.15 5.95 -6.02
C CYS A 102 7.30 7.09 -5.47
N GLY A 103 6.06 7.26 -5.93
CA GLY A 103 5.11 8.25 -5.40
C GLY A 103 4.41 7.84 -4.11
N GLY A 104 4.54 6.56 -3.72
CA GLY A 104 3.93 6.04 -2.49
C GLY A 104 4.30 6.82 -1.23
N PRO A 105 5.58 7.20 -1.01
CA PRO A 105 5.97 7.96 0.17
C PRO A 105 5.25 9.30 0.35
N THR A 106 4.61 9.83 -0.69
CA THR A 106 3.85 11.07 -0.57
C THR A 106 2.68 10.95 0.40
N ILE A 107 2.26 9.71 0.75
CA ILE A 107 1.21 9.52 1.77
C ILE A 107 1.63 10.13 3.11
N PHE A 108 2.92 10.08 3.44
CA PHE A 108 3.44 10.63 4.69
C PHE A 108 3.41 12.16 4.68
N SER A 109 3.96 12.78 3.64
CA SER A 109 4.03 14.25 3.55
C SER A 109 2.65 14.87 3.36
N TYR A 110 1.83 14.28 2.49
CA TYR A 110 0.48 14.79 2.22
C TYR A 110 -0.39 14.78 3.48
N ASN A 111 -0.21 13.79 4.34
CA ASN A 111 -1.02 13.61 5.55
C ASN A 111 -0.29 14.00 6.85
N ASN A 112 0.91 14.55 6.75
CA ASN A 112 1.68 14.99 7.91
C ASN A 112 2.03 13.87 8.90
N LEU A 113 2.30 12.67 8.39
CA LEU A 113 2.47 11.47 9.23
C LEU A 113 3.90 11.21 9.68
N ALA A 114 4.90 11.77 9.00
CA ALA A 114 6.29 11.39 9.20
C ALA A 114 7.18 12.58 9.57
N ASN A 115 6.70 13.46 10.43
CA ASN A 115 7.46 14.62 10.89
C ASN A 115 8.75 14.16 11.58
N GLY A 116 9.89 14.67 11.10
CA GLY A 116 11.21 14.32 11.65
C GLY A 116 11.80 13.00 11.16
N THR A 117 11.10 12.27 10.29
CA THR A 117 11.57 11.02 9.72
C THR A 117 12.20 11.27 8.36
N LYS A 118 13.32 10.61 8.07
CA LYS A 118 13.91 10.66 6.74
C LYS A 118 13.16 9.75 5.79
N LEU A 119 12.72 10.32 4.66
CA LEU A 119 12.01 9.60 3.62
C LEU A 119 12.68 9.84 2.28
N THR A 120 12.57 8.86 1.39
CA THR A 120 13.01 9.00 0.01
C THR A 120 11.92 8.47 -0.91
N GLY A 121 11.84 9.01 -2.11
CA GLY A 121 10.86 8.59 -3.09
C GLY A 121 10.89 9.49 -4.31
N HIS A 122 9.89 9.36 -5.17
CA HIS A 122 9.76 10.20 -6.34
C HIS A 122 9.38 11.62 -5.92
N SER A 123 9.90 12.61 -6.64
CA SER A 123 9.73 14.03 -6.28
C SER A 123 8.41 14.65 -6.73
N SER A 124 7.56 13.91 -7.39
CA SER A 124 6.29 14.42 -7.92
C SER A 124 5.23 14.67 -6.86
#